data_2987a4ce4cf3139f6ef2db66999c3f50
#
_entry.id   2987a4ce4cf3139f6ef2db66999c3f50
#
_cell.length_a   1.000
_cell.length_b   1.000
_cell.length_c   1.000
_cell.angle_alpha   90.00
_cell.angle_beta   90.00
_cell.angle_gamma   90.00
#
_symmetry.space_group_name_H-M   'P 1'
#
loop_
_entity.id
_entity.type
_entity.pdbx_description
1 polymer ?
#
loop_
_entity_poly.entity_id
_entity_poly.type
_entity_poly.pdbx_seq_one_letter_code
_entity_poly.pdbx_strand_id
1 'polypeptide(L)'
;MLNYIKVDNYCSLVNFKIDFSSINLLLGHNGTGKSTIISLIAALRSFILGKTDTSTAFGFQTLTRWQSVPVQSFELSLTYKNSVYIYQLEVEFDVKDKKNRVKKEIVLCDGNLLFNAENGKALIYNDSYQQGPEVLINWLSSGISSVYEQSEYKKLFDFKKAVDQIIVCHPLPFDYDFSLSFMEQQSLDYSASNISNVYMYIVQRNPEKMMELWQVLKEINPYFVRTYLNGDNGKVLYFEYDHNGVKNSYALTEISDGERMLFILYFLVVMYFDDDYSLLLDEPDNFISLPEVGQLVQFIQDRATNKNQCVLISHHPSVIDFFAPSNGIWLERRSYGATTIANPPKSDCGLTYSEIISQGGMNEAE
;
A
#
# COMPACT_ATOMS: atom_id res chain seq x y z
N MET A 1 -6.22 -0.59 -10.04
CA MET A 1 -5.61 0.71 -9.64
C MET A 1 -6.57 1.50 -8.78
N LEU A 2 -6.06 2.24 -7.81
CA LEU A 2 -6.82 3.19 -6.98
C LEU A 2 -7.20 4.42 -7.82
N ASN A 3 -8.49 4.79 -7.84
CA ASN A 3 -8.92 6.04 -8.46
C ASN A 3 -8.94 7.17 -7.42
N TYR A 4 -9.62 6.93 -6.29
CA TYR A 4 -9.68 7.86 -5.18
C TYR A 4 -10.06 7.17 -3.87
N ILE A 5 -9.84 7.87 -2.77
CA ILE A 5 -10.41 7.54 -1.46
C ILE A 5 -11.13 8.77 -0.89
N LYS A 6 -12.32 8.55 -0.30
CA LYS A 6 -13.01 9.54 0.54
C LYS A 6 -13.09 9.01 1.95
N VAL A 7 -12.89 9.87 2.91
CA VAL A 7 -12.78 9.52 4.33
C VAL A 7 -13.41 10.59 5.18
N ASP A 8 -14.20 10.18 6.16
CA ASP A 8 -14.64 11.07 7.22
C ASP A 8 -14.46 10.43 8.59
N ASN A 9 -14.09 11.25 9.57
CA ASN A 9 -13.92 10.87 10.97
C ASN A 9 -12.83 9.81 11.24
N TYR A 10 -11.72 9.84 10.49
CA TYR A 10 -10.58 8.95 10.71
C TYR A 10 -9.29 9.74 10.99
N CYS A 11 -8.78 9.69 12.23
CA CYS A 11 -7.59 10.45 12.66
C CYS A 11 -7.72 11.95 12.34
N SER A 12 -6.90 12.46 11.41
CA SER A 12 -6.97 13.85 10.91
C SER A 12 -7.77 13.99 9.61
N LEU A 13 -8.25 12.88 9.04
CA LEU A 13 -9.00 12.85 7.79
C LEU A 13 -10.50 13.09 8.08
N VAL A 14 -10.96 14.31 7.82
CA VAL A 14 -12.34 14.75 8.04
C VAL A 14 -12.86 15.34 6.75
N ASN A 15 -13.91 14.75 6.21
CA ASN A 15 -14.48 15.12 4.92
C ASN A 15 -13.38 15.23 3.83
N PHE A 16 -12.44 14.27 3.86
CA PHE A 16 -11.24 14.29 3.05
C PHE A 16 -11.42 13.45 1.79
N LYS A 17 -10.94 13.96 0.65
CA LYS A 17 -10.87 13.21 -0.61
C LYS A 17 -9.49 13.38 -1.22
N ILE A 18 -8.93 12.30 -1.75
CA ILE A 18 -7.72 12.30 -2.55
C ILE A 18 -7.92 11.43 -3.79
N ASP A 19 -7.56 11.98 -4.95
CA ASP A 19 -7.55 11.29 -6.23
C ASP A 19 -6.11 10.83 -6.55
N PHE A 20 -5.96 9.68 -7.21
CA PHE A 20 -4.68 9.10 -7.54
C PHE A 20 -4.47 8.98 -9.04
N SER A 21 -3.23 9.22 -9.50
CA SER A 21 -2.74 8.96 -10.86
C SER A 21 -1.79 7.76 -10.88
N SER A 22 -1.09 7.51 -12.00
CA SER A 22 -0.14 6.40 -12.11
C SER A 22 1.05 6.53 -11.16
N ILE A 23 1.60 7.74 -10.98
CA ILE A 23 2.60 8.03 -9.95
C ILE A 23 2.10 9.16 -9.08
N ASN A 24 2.26 9.04 -7.77
CA ASN A 24 1.87 10.05 -6.80
C ASN A 24 2.94 10.14 -5.69
N LEU A 25 3.38 11.35 -5.40
CA LEU A 25 4.25 11.61 -4.26
C LEU A 25 3.48 12.46 -3.23
N LEU A 26 3.21 11.87 -2.06
CA LEU A 26 2.54 12.58 -0.96
C LEU A 26 3.55 13.44 -0.20
N LEU A 27 3.34 14.73 -0.21
CA LEU A 27 4.22 15.74 0.39
C LEU A 27 3.49 16.52 1.48
N GLY A 28 4.24 17.03 2.44
CA GLY A 28 3.70 17.82 3.55
C GLY A 28 4.57 17.70 4.79
N HIS A 29 4.40 18.60 5.75
CA HIS A 29 5.09 18.54 7.04
C HIS A 29 4.75 17.27 7.83
N ASN A 30 5.56 17.00 8.86
CA ASN A 30 5.25 15.91 9.79
C ASN A 30 3.88 16.13 10.46
N GLY A 31 3.08 15.07 10.55
CA GLY A 31 1.75 15.13 11.14
C GLY A 31 0.63 15.64 10.22
N THR A 32 0.90 15.88 8.92
CA THR A 32 -0.15 16.26 7.94
C THR A 32 -1.06 15.12 7.50
N GLY A 33 -0.75 13.87 7.87
CA GLY A 33 -1.60 12.72 7.55
C GLY A 33 -1.13 11.86 6.38
N LYS A 34 0.09 12.04 5.86
CA LYS A 34 0.65 11.21 4.77
C LYS A 34 0.57 9.71 5.08
N SER A 35 1.26 9.27 6.13
CA SER A 35 1.25 7.86 6.56
C SER A 35 -0.13 7.40 7.03
N THR A 36 -0.99 8.32 7.51
CA THR A 36 -2.38 8.01 7.87
C THR A 36 -3.18 7.55 6.65
N ILE A 37 -2.99 8.18 5.49
CA ILE A 37 -3.64 7.79 4.23
C ILE A 37 -3.20 6.39 3.82
N ILE A 38 -1.90 6.11 3.81
CA ILE A 38 -1.36 4.79 3.45
C ILE A 38 -1.82 3.72 4.44
N SER A 39 -1.74 4.00 5.75
CA SER A 39 -2.19 3.07 6.80
C SER A 39 -3.69 2.77 6.71
N LEU A 40 -4.52 3.76 6.35
CA LEU A 40 -5.94 3.55 6.13
C LEU A 40 -6.20 2.63 4.93
N ILE A 41 -5.50 2.82 3.82
CA ILE A 41 -5.63 1.93 2.64
C ILE A 41 -5.22 0.51 3.01
N ALA A 42 -4.15 0.33 3.80
CA ALA A 42 -3.74 -0.97 4.33
C ALA A 42 -4.80 -1.60 5.24
N ALA A 43 -5.42 -0.80 6.12
CA ALA A 43 -6.48 -1.25 7.02
C ALA A 43 -7.74 -1.68 6.24
N LEU A 44 -8.19 -0.87 5.28
CA LEU A 44 -9.32 -1.21 4.40
C LEU A 44 -9.04 -2.49 3.60
N ARG A 45 -7.85 -2.61 3.01
CA ARG A 45 -7.43 -3.83 2.30
C ARG A 45 -7.50 -5.05 3.21
N SER A 46 -6.90 -4.98 4.38
CA SER A 46 -6.86 -6.11 5.33
C SER A 46 -8.26 -6.48 5.82
N PHE A 47 -9.13 -5.50 6.05
CA PHE A 47 -10.52 -5.69 6.45
C PHE A 47 -11.35 -6.35 5.34
N ILE A 48 -11.33 -5.82 4.12
CA ILE A 48 -12.07 -6.37 2.96
C ILE A 48 -11.65 -7.82 2.67
N LEU A 49 -10.36 -8.13 2.80
CA LEU A 49 -9.83 -9.49 2.58
C LEU A 49 -10.04 -10.43 3.79
N GLY A 50 -10.66 -9.96 4.88
CA GLY A 50 -10.95 -10.76 6.06
C GLY A 50 -9.73 -11.11 6.93
N LYS A 51 -8.63 -10.35 6.80
CA LYS A 51 -7.41 -10.55 7.60
C LYS A 51 -7.50 -9.88 8.97
N THR A 52 -8.41 -8.90 9.13
CA THR A 52 -8.63 -8.14 10.36
C THR A 52 -10.13 -7.93 10.58
N ASP A 53 -10.50 -7.63 11.82
CA ASP A 53 -11.86 -7.22 12.22
C ASP A 53 -11.97 -5.69 12.38
N THR A 54 -13.19 -5.21 12.69
CA THR A 54 -13.44 -3.78 12.91
C THR A 54 -12.63 -3.20 14.06
N SER A 55 -12.39 -3.96 15.12
CA SER A 55 -11.67 -3.49 16.32
C SER A 55 -10.20 -3.27 16.04
N THR A 56 -9.62 -4.10 15.19
CA THR A 56 -8.22 -4.02 14.76
C THR A 56 -8.02 -2.96 13.67
N ALA A 57 -8.86 -2.98 12.63
CA ALA A 57 -8.72 -2.07 11.49
C ALA A 57 -9.15 -0.63 11.81
N PHE A 58 -10.21 -0.48 12.63
CA PHE A 58 -10.86 0.80 12.92
C PHE A 58 -11.07 0.97 14.43
N GLY A 59 -10.00 0.82 15.22
CA GLY A 59 -10.08 0.96 16.68
C GLY A 59 -10.45 2.39 17.12
N PHE A 60 -10.87 2.56 18.38
CA PHE A 60 -11.25 3.87 18.94
C PHE A 60 -10.18 4.95 18.81
N GLN A 61 -8.91 4.57 18.79
CA GLN A 61 -7.78 5.48 18.58
C GLN A 61 -7.77 6.13 17.20
N THR A 62 -8.50 5.57 16.22
CA THR A 62 -8.61 6.11 14.87
C THR A 62 -9.73 7.14 14.71
N LEU A 63 -10.63 7.28 15.71
CA LEU A 63 -11.65 8.33 15.68
C LEU A 63 -11.01 9.72 15.75
N THR A 64 -11.56 10.64 14.99
CA THR A 64 -11.18 12.06 15.06
C THR A 64 -11.56 12.64 16.41
N ARG A 65 -10.55 13.06 17.18
CA ARG A 65 -10.73 13.43 18.60
C ARG A 65 -11.59 14.67 18.85
N TRP A 66 -11.77 15.52 17.85
CA TRP A 66 -12.59 16.77 17.96
C TRP A 66 -13.96 16.63 17.31
N GLN A 67 -14.32 15.46 16.79
CA GLN A 67 -15.66 15.15 16.33
C GLN A 67 -16.46 14.37 17.38
N SER A 68 -17.76 14.64 17.46
CA SER A 68 -18.67 13.91 18.35
C SER A 68 -19.49 12.83 17.63
N VAL A 69 -19.32 12.69 16.31
CA VAL A 69 -20.07 11.73 15.48
C VAL A 69 -19.46 10.32 15.70
N PRO A 70 -20.25 9.33 16.18
CA PRO A 70 -19.75 8.00 16.47
C PRO A 70 -19.73 7.09 15.23
N VAL A 71 -19.51 7.63 14.04
CA VAL A 71 -19.49 6.89 12.77
C VAL A 71 -18.30 7.35 11.96
N GLN A 72 -17.52 6.37 11.48
CA GLN A 72 -16.53 6.59 10.42
C GLN A 72 -17.11 6.20 9.07
N SER A 73 -16.80 6.95 8.04
CA SER A 73 -17.26 6.69 6.66
C SER A 73 -16.07 6.62 5.72
N PHE A 74 -16.06 5.61 4.87
CA PHE A 74 -15.02 5.36 3.87
C PHE A 74 -15.65 5.07 2.51
N GLU A 75 -15.07 5.64 1.45
CA GLU A 75 -15.39 5.29 0.07
C GLU A 75 -14.08 5.09 -0.69
N LEU A 76 -13.89 3.90 -1.28
CA LEU A 76 -12.72 3.52 -2.06
C LEU A 76 -13.15 3.23 -3.49
N SER A 77 -12.56 3.91 -4.48
CA SER A 77 -12.79 3.62 -5.89
C SER A 77 -11.59 2.96 -6.53
N LEU A 78 -11.83 1.88 -7.26
CA LEU A 78 -10.83 1.07 -7.94
C LEU A 78 -11.22 0.85 -9.40
N THR A 79 -10.23 0.84 -10.31
CA THR A 79 -10.41 0.32 -11.67
C THR A 79 -9.67 -1.02 -11.79
N TYR A 80 -10.37 -2.04 -12.28
CA TYR A 80 -9.82 -3.36 -12.54
C TYR A 80 -10.48 -3.99 -13.77
N LYS A 81 -9.70 -4.51 -14.72
CA LYS A 81 -10.21 -5.11 -15.98
C LYS A 81 -11.24 -4.23 -16.70
N ASN A 82 -11.00 -2.93 -16.78
CA ASN A 82 -11.86 -1.92 -17.40
C ASN A 82 -13.21 -1.66 -16.69
N SER A 83 -13.47 -2.25 -15.53
CA SER A 83 -14.63 -1.92 -14.68
C SER A 83 -14.23 -1.06 -13.50
N VAL A 84 -15.12 -0.13 -13.14
CA VAL A 84 -14.96 0.75 -11.98
C VAL A 84 -15.73 0.18 -10.80
N TYR A 85 -15.01 -0.11 -9.74
CA TYR A 85 -15.58 -0.57 -8.47
C TYR A 85 -15.59 0.56 -7.46
N ILE A 86 -16.69 0.66 -6.72
CA ILE A 86 -16.82 1.58 -5.58
C ILE A 86 -17.17 0.74 -4.36
N TYR A 87 -16.33 0.81 -3.35
CA TYR A 87 -16.55 0.23 -2.04
C TYR A 87 -16.92 1.32 -1.04
N GLN A 88 -17.98 1.13 -0.29
CA GLN A 88 -18.43 2.04 0.76
C GLN A 88 -18.54 1.27 2.07
N LEU A 89 -18.01 1.84 3.15
CA LEU A 89 -18.05 1.28 4.49
C LEU A 89 -18.41 2.37 5.50
N GLU A 90 -19.38 2.06 6.37
CA GLU A 90 -19.66 2.81 7.58
C GLU A 90 -19.40 1.92 8.81
N VAL A 91 -18.56 2.40 9.72
CA VAL A 91 -18.28 1.76 11.01
C VAL A 91 -18.86 2.63 12.11
N GLU A 92 -19.79 2.09 12.88
CA GLU A 92 -20.35 2.77 14.04
C GLU A 92 -19.69 2.37 15.35
N PHE A 93 -19.63 3.29 16.29
CA PHE A 93 -18.97 3.15 17.57
C PHE A 93 -19.95 3.31 18.72
N ASP A 94 -20.00 2.32 19.60
CA ASP A 94 -20.61 2.45 20.92
C ASP A 94 -19.58 2.97 21.89
N VAL A 95 -19.67 4.26 22.21
CA VAL A 95 -18.70 4.92 23.13
C VAL A 95 -18.80 4.41 24.55
N LYS A 96 -19.99 3.91 24.98
CA LYS A 96 -20.21 3.43 26.34
C LYS A 96 -19.54 2.05 26.56
N ASP A 97 -19.80 1.15 25.62
CA ASP A 97 -19.31 -0.23 25.69
C ASP A 97 -17.92 -0.40 25.06
N LYS A 98 -17.37 0.67 24.47
CA LYS A 98 -16.10 0.64 23.73
C LYS A 98 -16.05 -0.47 22.67
N LYS A 99 -17.11 -0.58 21.89
CA LYS A 99 -17.26 -1.54 20.79
C LYS A 99 -17.54 -0.80 19.50
N ASN A 100 -17.10 -1.39 18.40
CA ASN A 100 -17.44 -0.92 17.05
C ASN A 100 -17.96 -2.07 16.20
N ARG A 101 -18.68 -1.73 15.14
CA ARG A 101 -19.24 -2.71 14.20
C ARG A 101 -19.47 -2.09 12.83
N VAL A 102 -19.56 -2.94 11.82
CA VAL A 102 -20.04 -2.55 10.49
C VAL A 102 -21.50 -2.12 10.61
N LYS A 103 -21.78 -0.87 10.27
CA LYS A 103 -23.13 -0.34 10.12
C LYS A 103 -23.64 -0.59 8.71
N LYS A 104 -22.77 -0.34 7.70
CA LYS A 104 -23.10 -0.48 6.30
C LYS A 104 -21.86 -0.85 5.49
N GLU A 105 -22.00 -1.78 4.53
CA GLU A 105 -20.94 -2.18 3.61
C GLU A 105 -21.55 -2.41 2.22
N ILE A 106 -21.04 -1.72 1.19
CA ILE A 106 -21.55 -1.78 -0.17
C ILE A 106 -20.39 -1.97 -1.16
N VAL A 107 -20.64 -2.78 -2.20
CA VAL A 107 -19.81 -2.82 -3.42
C VAL A 107 -20.69 -2.54 -4.63
N LEU A 108 -20.24 -1.59 -5.44
CA LEU A 108 -20.82 -1.30 -6.76
C LEU A 108 -19.78 -1.64 -7.84
N CYS A 109 -20.26 -2.09 -8.99
CA CYS A 109 -19.48 -2.24 -10.22
C CYS A 109 -20.19 -1.48 -11.34
N ASP A 110 -19.52 -0.51 -11.94
CA ASP A 110 -20.06 0.35 -13.00
C ASP A 110 -21.43 0.95 -12.61
N GLY A 111 -21.55 1.37 -11.34
CA GLY A 111 -22.74 1.97 -10.74
C GLY A 111 -23.83 0.97 -10.29
N ASN A 112 -23.67 -0.32 -10.53
CA ASN A 112 -24.65 -1.34 -10.15
C ASN A 112 -24.22 -2.10 -8.89
N LEU A 113 -25.18 -2.48 -8.05
CA LEU A 113 -24.92 -3.21 -6.81
C LEU A 113 -24.39 -4.63 -7.07
N LEU A 114 -23.32 -4.99 -6.37
CA LEU A 114 -22.82 -6.36 -6.26
C LEU A 114 -22.99 -6.92 -4.85
N PHE A 115 -22.91 -6.04 -3.84
CA PHE A 115 -23.02 -6.40 -2.44
C PHE A 115 -23.61 -5.25 -1.65
N ASN A 116 -24.54 -5.55 -0.75
CA ASN A 116 -25.10 -4.55 0.18
C ASN A 116 -25.36 -5.23 1.51
N ALA A 117 -24.67 -4.79 2.54
CA ALA A 117 -24.85 -5.27 3.90
C ALA A 117 -25.22 -4.12 4.84
N GLU A 118 -26.18 -4.38 5.70
CA GLU A 118 -26.64 -3.46 6.71
C GLU A 118 -27.17 -4.21 7.93
N ASN A 119 -26.84 -3.78 9.13
CA ASN A 119 -27.34 -4.35 10.39
C ASN A 119 -27.19 -5.89 10.51
N GLY A 120 -26.06 -6.44 10.02
CA GLY A 120 -25.75 -7.88 10.11
C GLY A 120 -26.45 -8.76 9.07
N LYS A 121 -27.09 -8.16 8.06
CA LYS A 121 -27.72 -8.84 6.93
C LYS A 121 -27.07 -8.36 5.63
N ALA A 122 -26.84 -9.27 4.71
CA ALA A 122 -26.25 -8.96 3.41
C ALA A 122 -27.08 -9.52 2.26
N LEU A 123 -27.15 -8.74 1.19
CA LEU A 123 -27.67 -9.12 -0.11
C LEU A 123 -26.51 -9.19 -1.10
N ILE A 124 -26.38 -10.30 -1.81
CA ILE A 124 -25.35 -10.52 -2.82
C ILE A 124 -26.06 -10.50 -4.18
N TYR A 125 -25.47 -9.80 -5.15
CA TYR A 125 -25.99 -9.67 -6.50
C TYR A 125 -25.07 -10.43 -7.47
N ASN A 126 -25.67 -11.17 -8.40
CA ASN A 126 -24.91 -11.89 -9.42
C ASN A 126 -24.33 -10.97 -10.49
N ASP A 127 -23.55 -11.52 -11.43
CA ASP A 127 -22.91 -10.75 -12.50
C ASP A 127 -23.89 -10.05 -13.46
N SER A 128 -25.18 -10.47 -13.46
CA SER A 128 -26.28 -9.79 -14.15
C SER A 128 -27.03 -8.79 -13.26
N TYR A 129 -26.49 -8.49 -12.06
CA TYR A 129 -27.03 -7.58 -11.06
C TYR A 129 -28.42 -7.99 -10.50
N GLN A 130 -28.74 -9.29 -10.60
CA GLN A 130 -29.96 -9.84 -10.00
C GLN A 130 -29.69 -10.16 -8.53
N GLN A 131 -30.63 -9.80 -7.68
CA GLN A 131 -30.56 -10.04 -6.25
C GLN A 131 -30.62 -11.52 -5.92
N GLY A 132 -29.66 -12.00 -5.15
CA GLY A 132 -29.63 -13.32 -4.55
C GLY A 132 -30.32 -13.36 -3.18
N PRO A 133 -30.14 -14.46 -2.42
CA PRO A 133 -30.71 -14.59 -1.09
C PRO A 133 -30.10 -13.63 -0.09
N GLU A 134 -30.90 -13.24 0.92
CA GLU A 134 -30.39 -12.55 2.11
C GLU A 134 -29.61 -13.55 2.97
N VAL A 135 -28.41 -13.18 3.40
CA VAL A 135 -27.55 -13.96 4.29
C VAL A 135 -27.23 -13.18 5.56
N LEU A 136 -27.10 -13.91 6.67
CA LEU A 136 -26.62 -13.32 7.93
C LEU A 136 -25.09 -13.27 7.90
N ILE A 137 -24.54 -12.14 8.33
CA ILE A 137 -23.10 -11.90 8.38
C ILE A 137 -22.69 -11.46 9.78
N ASN A 138 -21.41 -11.69 10.10
CA ASN A 138 -20.81 -11.13 11.30
C ASN A 138 -20.51 -9.65 11.07
N TRP A 139 -21.11 -8.78 11.84
CA TRP A 139 -20.89 -7.32 11.75
C TRP A 139 -19.58 -6.81 12.37
N LEU A 140 -18.74 -7.71 12.91
CA LEU A 140 -17.38 -7.38 13.35
C LEU A 140 -16.34 -7.56 12.24
N SER A 141 -16.71 -8.17 11.12
CA SER A 141 -15.84 -8.42 9.97
C SER A 141 -16.52 -8.03 8.66
N SER A 142 -15.75 -7.87 7.60
CA SER A 142 -16.30 -7.62 6.26
C SER A 142 -17.17 -8.78 5.82
N GLY A 143 -18.42 -8.49 5.44
CA GLY A 143 -19.33 -9.48 4.89
C GLY A 143 -18.83 -10.04 3.55
N ILE A 144 -18.11 -9.22 2.77
CA ILE A 144 -17.49 -9.62 1.49
C ILE A 144 -16.45 -10.71 1.71
N SER A 145 -15.70 -10.66 2.82
CA SER A 145 -14.67 -11.65 3.13
C SER A 145 -15.22 -13.07 3.19
N SER A 146 -16.47 -13.23 3.64
CA SER A 146 -17.16 -14.50 3.82
C SER A 146 -17.78 -15.05 2.52
N VAL A 147 -17.78 -14.30 1.43
CA VAL A 147 -18.33 -14.77 0.15
C VAL A 147 -17.30 -15.65 -0.55
N TYR A 148 -17.70 -16.90 -0.81
CA TYR A 148 -16.87 -17.88 -1.54
C TYR A 148 -16.94 -17.68 -3.05
N GLU A 149 -15.85 -18.03 -3.76
CA GLU A 149 -15.78 -17.92 -5.21
C GLU A 149 -16.79 -18.86 -5.89
N GLN A 150 -17.67 -18.25 -6.69
CA GLN A 150 -18.67 -18.94 -7.49
C GLN A 150 -18.73 -18.29 -8.87
N SER A 151 -19.07 -19.08 -9.89
CA SER A 151 -19.14 -18.60 -11.28
C SER A 151 -20.11 -17.45 -11.51
N GLU A 152 -21.12 -17.32 -10.65
CA GLU A 152 -22.18 -16.31 -10.74
C GLU A 152 -21.80 -14.95 -10.13
N TYR A 153 -20.74 -14.91 -9.32
CA TYR A 153 -20.28 -13.72 -8.58
C TYR A 153 -18.87 -13.27 -8.99
N LYS A 154 -18.49 -13.51 -10.24
CA LYS A 154 -17.15 -13.23 -10.75
C LYS A 154 -16.74 -11.78 -10.59
N LYS A 155 -17.66 -10.81 -10.81
CA LYS A 155 -17.39 -9.38 -10.62
C LYS A 155 -17.04 -9.04 -9.17
N LEU A 156 -17.71 -9.65 -8.18
CA LEU A 156 -17.38 -9.45 -6.77
C LEU A 156 -15.99 -10.02 -6.43
N PHE A 157 -15.60 -11.13 -7.05
CA PHE A 157 -14.25 -11.69 -6.93
C PHE A 157 -13.21 -10.86 -7.65
N ASP A 158 -13.52 -10.27 -8.79
CA ASP A 158 -12.64 -9.33 -9.47
C ASP A 158 -12.40 -8.08 -8.59
N PHE A 159 -13.42 -7.61 -7.84
CA PHE A 159 -13.21 -6.59 -6.80
C PHE A 159 -12.25 -7.05 -5.71
N LYS A 160 -12.44 -8.27 -5.14
CA LYS A 160 -11.50 -8.82 -4.12
C LYS A 160 -10.09 -8.92 -4.66
N LYS A 161 -9.91 -9.34 -5.91
CA LYS A 161 -8.59 -9.39 -6.58
C LYS A 161 -7.99 -7.99 -6.76
N ALA A 162 -8.79 -7.02 -7.18
CA ALA A 162 -8.34 -5.62 -7.29
C ALA A 162 -7.84 -5.07 -5.95
N VAL A 163 -8.54 -5.40 -4.86
CA VAL A 163 -8.11 -5.02 -3.49
C VAL A 163 -6.83 -5.76 -3.08
N ASP A 164 -6.69 -7.04 -3.44
CA ASP A 164 -5.49 -7.82 -3.09
C ASP A 164 -4.24 -7.34 -3.86
N GLN A 165 -4.42 -6.76 -5.05
CA GLN A 165 -3.35 -6.14 -5.84
C GLN A 165 -2.90 -4.75 -5.34
N ILE A 166 -3.48 -4.25 -4.25
CA ILE A 166 -2.95 -3.08 -3.54
C ILE A 166 -1.87 -3.57 -2.58
N ILE A 167 -0.61 -3.33 -2.91
CA ILE A 167 0.54 -3.69 -2.06
C ILE A 167 0.95 -2.46 -1.27
N VAL A 168 0.92 -2.56 0.04
CA VAL A 168 1.30 -1.47 0.96
C VAL A 168 2.49 -1.92 1.78
N CYS A 169 3.55 -1.13 1.75
CA CYS A 169 4.79 -1.46 2.45
C CYS A 169 5.45 -0.21 3.04
N HIS A 170 5.89 -0.32 4.28
CA HIS A 170 6.80 0.58 4.97
C HIS A 170 8.00 -0.25 5.41
N PRO A 171 8.97 -0.48 4.51
CA PRO A 171 10.05 -1.41 4.78
C PRO A 171 10.99 -0.84 5.85
N LEU A 172 11.28 -1.64 6.87
CA LEU A 172 12.17 -1.29 7.97
C LEU A 172 13.29 -2.32 8.07
N PRO A 173 14.57 -1.93 8.12
CA PRO A 173 15.67 -2.90 8.15
C PRO A 173 15.81 -3.66 9.48
N PHE A 174 15.05 -3.32 10.52
CA PHE A 174 15.24 -3.83 11.88
C PHE A 174 14.17 -4.82 12.35
N ASP A 175 13.04 -4.94 11.65
CA ASP A 175 11.84 -5.63 12.13
C ASP A 175 11.79 -7.10 11.67
N TYR A 176 12.93 -7.81 11.81
CA TYR A 176 13.13 -9.05 11.08
C TYR A 176 13.18 -10.28 11.96
N ASP A 177 12.20 -11.13 11.76
CA ASP A 177 12.37 -12.57 11.97
C ASP A 177 12.78 -13.23 10.64
N PHE A 178 13.86 -12.70 10.01
CA PHE A 178 14.36 -13.20 8.72
C PHE A 178 15.14 -14.50 8.81
N SER A 179 15.38 -14.98 10.00
CA SER A 179 16.34 -16.06 10.19
C SER A 179 15.91 -17.35 9.52
N LEU A 180 14.61 -17.70 9.55
CA LEU A 180 14.12 -18.98 9.03
C LEU A 180 12.72 -18.85 8.43
N SER A 181 12.59 -19.20 7.17
CA SER A 181 11.28 -19.34 6.50
C SER A 181 10.82 -20.79 6.56
N PHE A 182 9.68 -21.02 7.21
CA PHE A 182 9.11 -22.36 7.36
C PHE A 182 7.95 -22.63 6.40
N MET A 183 7.31 -21.57 5.88
CA MET A 183 6.16 -21.69 5.00
C MET A 183 6.14 -20.59 3.94
N GLU A 184 5.56 -20.91 2.80
CA GLU A 184 5.27 -19.92 1.75
C GLU A 184 4.18 -18.95 2.19
N GLN A 185 4.36 -17.67 1.88
CA GLN A 185 3.34 -16.64 2.05
C GLN A 185 3.13 -15.89 0.75
N GLN A 186 1.86 -15.64 0.41
CA GLN A 186 1.49 -14.97 -0.84
C GLN A 186 1.56 -13.46 -0.76
N SER A 187 1.37 -12.90 0.43
CA SER A 187 1.28 -11.46 0.65
C SER A 187 2.36 -10.98 1.59
N LEU A 188 2.94 -9.84 1.24
CA LEU A 188 3.93 -9.16 2.06
C LEU A 188 3.26 -8.48 3.26
N ASP A 189 3.95 -8.50 4.41
CA ASP A 189 3.59 -7.72 5.58
C ASP A 189 3.91 -6.24 5.37
N TYR A 190 3.30 -5.37 6.16
CA TYR A 190 3.48 -3.93 6.04
C TYR A 190 4.95 -3.49 6.17
N SER A 191 5.72 -4.12 7.05
CA SER A 191 7.16 -3.86 7.25
C SER A 191 8.08 -4.66 6.33
N ALA A 192 7.56 -5.50 5.45
CA ALA A 192 8.28 -6.49 4.65
C ALA A 192 9.02 -7.55 5.50
N SER A 193 8.65 -7.74 6.77
CA SER A 193 9.33 -8.67 7.69
C SER A 193 9.32 -10.11 7.19
N ASN A 194 8.32 -10.50 6.43
CA ASN A 194 8.14 -11.84 5.88
C ASN A 194 8.70 -12.01 4.45
N ILE A 195 9.62 -11.14 4.00
CA ILE A 195 10.13 -11.16 2.62
C ILE A 195 10.68 -12.52 2.20
N SER A 196 11.36 -13.26 3.08
CA SER A 196 11.89 -14.60 2.80
C SER A 196 10.78 -15.63 2.53
N ASN A 197 9.64 -15.54 3.24
CA ASN A 197 8.47 -16.40 3.01
C ASN A 197 7.79 -16.08 1.67
N VAL A 198 7.69 -14.79 1.33
CA VAL A 198 7.14 -14.33 0.05
C VAL A 198 8.09 -14.66 -1.10
N TYR A 199 9.39 -14.49 -0.91
CA TYR A 199 10.41 -14.94 -1.87
C TYR A 199 10.28 -16.44 -2.17
N MET A 200 10.11 -17.29 -1.14
CA MET A 200 9.91 -18.74 -1.30
C MET A 200 8.68 -19.05 -2.17
N TYR A 201 7.58 -18.31 -1.98
CA TYR A 201 6.37 -18.47 -2.79
C TYR A 201 6.58 -18.06 -4.25
N ILE A 202 7.26 -16.92 -4.48
CA ILE A 202 7.41 -16.33 -5.82
C ILE A 202 8.45 -17.07 -6.68
N VAL A 203 9.59 -17.47 -6.10
CA VAL A 203 10.68 -18.10 -6.86
C VAL A 203 10.25 -19.36 -7.60
N GLN A 204 9.26 -20.08 -7.08
CA GLN A 204 8.74 -21.29 -7.71
C GLN A 204 7.69 -21.00 -8.79
N ARG A 205 7.00 -19.87 -8.71
CA ARG A 205 5.84 -19.54 -9.57
C ARG A 205 6.17 -18.53 -10.67
N ASN A 206 7.14 -17.65 -10.43
CA ASN A 206 7.51 -16.58 -11.35
C ASN A 206 9.03 -16.54 -11.59
N PRO A 207 9.64 -17.61 -12.15
CA PRO A 207 11.09 -17.71 -12.35
C PRO A 207 11.62 -16.60 -13.28
N GLU A 208 10.81 -16.14 -14.26
CA GLU A 208 11.19 -15.07 -15.18
C GLU A 208 11.41 -13.74 -14.46
N LYS A 209 10.50 -13.37 -13.54
CA LYS A 209 10.65 -12.18 -12.70
C LYS A 209 11.85 -12.28 -11.77
N MET A 210 12.17 -13.48 -11.28
CA MET A 210 13.36 -13.69 -10.48
C MET A 210 14.65 -13.48 -11.28
N MET A 211 14.70 -13.93 -12.53
CA MET A 211 15.83 -13.67 -13.42
C MET A 211 15.98 -12.16 -13.71
N GLU A 212 14.88 -11.48 -13.93
CA GLU A 212 14.85 -10.03 -14.10
C GLU A 212 15.38 -9.30 -12.85
N LEU A 213 14.92 -9.69 -11.66
CA LEU A 213 15.44 -9.14 -10.40
C LEU A 213 16.94 -9.32 -10.25
N TRP A 214 17.45 -10.51 -10.56
CA TRP A 214 18.90 -10.75 -10.50
C TRP A 214 19.68 -9.93 -11.51
N GLN A 215 19.15 -9.72 -12.70
CA GLN A 215 19.76 -8.83 -13.69
C GLN A 215 19.86 -7.40 -13.19
N VAL A 216 18.77 -6.87 -12.65
CA VAL A 216 18.71 -5.50 -12.09
C VAL A 216 19.68 -5.36 -10.90
N LEU A 217 19.68 -6.32 -9.98
CA LEU A 217 20.61 -6.29 -8.84
C LEU A 217 22.08 -6.38 -9.28
N LYS A 218 22.37 -7.08 -10.36
CA LYS A 218 23.73 -7.16 -10.95
C LYS A 218 24.16 -5.85 -11.61
N GLU A 219 23.24 -5.09 -12.16
CA GLU A 219 23.52 -3.73 -12.70
C GLU A 219 23.91 -2.76 -11.59
N ILE A 220 23.31 -2.91 -10.39
CA ILE A 220 23.62 -2.08 -9.21
C ILE A 220 24.94 -2.54 -8.55
N ASN A 221 25.12 -3.84 -8.39
CA ASN A 221 26.31 -4.43 -7.81
C ASN A 221 26.88 -5.50 -8.75
N PRO A 222 27.96 -5.18 -9.52
CA PRO A 222 28.54 -6.11 -10.51
C PRO A 222 29.06 -7.43 -9.92
N TYR A 223 29.31 -7.48 -8.62
CA TYR A 223 29.74 -8.70 -7.94
C TYR A 223 28.57 -9.61 -7.57
N PHE A 224 27.33 -9.12 -7.58
CA PHE A 224 26.13 -9.92 -7.30
C PHE A 224 25.91 -10.99 -8.36
N VAL A 225 25.58 -12.21 -7.94
CA VAL A 225 25.32 -13.35 -8.82
C VAL A 225 23.83 -13.74 -8.80
N ARG A 226 23.33 -14.06 -7.61
CA ARG A 226 21.94 -14.48 -7.41
C ARG A 226 21.55 -14.48 -5.94
N THR A 227 20.26 -14.62 -5.70
CA THR A 227 19.70 -15.02 -4.40
C THR A 227 19.22 -16.47 -4.46
N TYR A 228 19.25 -17.17 -3.33
CA TYR A 228 18.74 -18.54 -3.23
C TYR A 228 18.34 -18.88 -1.79
N LEU A 229 17.49 -19.90 -1.66
CA LEU A 229 17.07 -20.42 -0.36
C LEU A 229 17.84 -21.69 -0.02
N ASN A 230 18.37 -21.79 1.19
CA ASN A 230 19.05 -22.97 1.69
C ASN A 230 18.67 -23.27 3.15
N GLY A 231 18.70 -24.54 3.54
CA GLY A 231 18.42 -25.04 4.88
C GLY A 231 17.47 -26.23 4.89
N ASP A 232 17.64 -27.14 5.84
CA ASP A 232 16.84 -28.37 5.99
C ASP A 232 15.68 -28.17 6.98
N ASN A 233 15.91 -27.44 8.07
CA ASN A 233 14.93 -27.14 9.11
C ASN A 233 14.57 -25.65 9.10
N GLY A 234 13.93 -25.19 8.00
CA GLY A 234 13.69 -23.79 7.70
C GLY A 234 14.66 -23.28 6.62
N LYS A 235 14.14 -22.40 5.75
CA LYS A 235 14.92 -21.83 4.65
C LYS A 235 15.46 -20.46 5.02
N VAL A 236 16.73 -20.23 4.74
CA VAL A 236 17.39 -18.92 4.86
C VAL A 236 17.59 -18.37 3.46
N LEU A 237 17.33 -17.10 3.26
CA LEU A 237 17.59 -16.41 2.00
C LEU A 237 19.05 -15.94 1.98
N TYR A 238 19.80 -16.44 1.00
CA TYR A 238 21.21 -16.12 0.78
C TYR A 238 21.41 -15.27 -0.47
N PHE A 239 22.45 -14.43 -0.42
CA PHE A 239 22.99 -13.61 -1.50
C PHE A 239 24.36 -14.15 -1.89
N GLU A 240 24.53 -14.55 -3.15
CA GLU A 240 25.81 -15.04 -3.69
C GLU A 240 26.50 -13.89 -4.44
N TYR A 241 27.77 -13.66 -4.11
CA TYR A 241 28.65 -12.69 -4.78
C TYR A 241 29.88 -13.41 -5.33
N ASP A 242 30.38 -12.94 -6.48
CA ASP A 242 31.61 -13.43 -7.11
C ASP A 242 32.69 -12.35 -7.09
N HIS A 243 33.73 -12.57 -6.34
CA HIS A 243 34.93 -11.73 -6.32
C HIS A 243 36.08 -12.42 -7.01
N ASN A 244 36.29 -12.14 -8.32
CA ASN A 244 37.38 -12.71 -9.13
C ASN A 244 37.39 -14.24 -9.16
N GLY A 245 36.25 -14.88 -9.29
CA GLY A 245 36.11 -16.35 -9.34
C GLY A 245 35.98 -17.01 -7.97
N VAL A 246 35.99 -16.23 -6.88
CA VAL A 246 35.71 -16.72 -5.53
C VAL A 246 34.28 -16.37 -5.15
N LYS A 247 33.45 -17.40 -5.01
CA LYS A 247 32.05 -17.23 -4.63
C LYS A 247 31.87 -17.23 -3.11
N ASN A 248 31.21 -16.22 -2.61
CA ASN A 248 30.82 -16.07 -1.20
C ASN A 248 29.33 -15.91 -1.09
N SER A 249 28.71 -16.46 -0.05
CA SER A 249 27.28 -16.34 0.21
C SER A 249 27.04 -15.80 1.59
N TYR A 250 26.16 -14.79 1.68
CA TYR A 250 25.78 -14.14 2.91
C TYR A 250 24.27 -14.29 3.10
N ALA A 251 23.84 -14.60 4.31
CA ALA A 251 22.43 -14.59 4.64
C ALA A 251 21.86 -13.15 4.58
N LEU A 252 20.55 -13.01 4.37
CA LEU A 252 19.88 -11.71 4.37
C LEU A 252 20.17 -10.90 5.65
N THR A 253 20.42 -11.57 6.77
CA THR A 253 20.78 -10.95 8.06
C THR A 253 22.25 -10.50 8.14
N GLU A 254 23.12 -10.97 7.24
CA GLU A 254 24.55 -10.68 7.25
C GLU A 254 24.94 -9.54 6.30
N ILE A 255 24.08 -9.22 5.31
CA ILE A 255 24.29 -8.06 4.43
C ILE A 255 23.92 -6.76 5.15
N SER A 256 24.43 -5.63 4.66
CA SER A 256 24.17 -4.31 5.23
C SER A 256 22.69 -3.92 5.13
N ASP A 257 22.24 -3.02 6.01
CA ASP A 257 20.85 -2.51 5.98
C ASP A 257 20.50 -1.86 4.65
N GLY A 258 21.43 -1.11 4.05
CA GLY A 258 21.25 -0.49 2.73
C GLY A 258 21.08 -1.52 1.62
N GLU A 259 21.93 -2.54 1.54
CA GLU A 259 21.80 -3.63 0.54
C GLU A 259 20.50 -4.41 0.71
N ARG A 260 20.08 -4.62 1.96
CA ARG A 260 18.82 -5.28 2.30
C ARG A 260 17.62 -4.46 1.82
N MET A 261 17.64 -3.15 2.07
CA MET A 261 16.60 -2.22 1.62
C MET A 261 16.55 -2.17 0.08
N LEU A 262 17.67 -2.06 -0.59
CA LEU A 262 17.73 -2.11 -2.06
C LEU A 262 17.11 -3.40 -2.60
N PHE A 263 17.49 -4.55 -2.04
CA PHE A 263 16.89 -5.82 -2.44
C PHE A 263 15.36 -5.80 -2.28
N ILE A 264 14.84 -5.38 -1.11
CA ILE A 264 13.41 -5.33 -0.84
C ILE A 264 12.70 -4.42 -1.85
N LEU A 265 13.25 -3.24 -2.13
CA LEU A 265 12.62 -2.28 -3.02
C LEU A 265 12.62 -2.74 -4.48
N TYR A 266 13.75 -3.24 -4.99
CA TYR A 266 13.79 -3.81 -6.33
C TYR A 266 12.92 -5.06 -6.45
N PHE A 267 12.87 -5.88 -5.41
CA PHE A 267 11.93 -7.01 -5.34
C PHE A 267 10.48 -6.52 -5.44
N LEU A 268 10.08 -5.51 -4.66
CA LEU A 268 8.74 -4.94 -4.71
C LEU A 268 8.39 -4.40 -6.09
N VAL A 269 9.28 -3.61 -6.69
CA VAL A 269 9.05 -3.03 -8.02
C VAL A 269 8.98 -4.11 -9.09
N VAL A 270 9.90 -5.06 -9.12
CA VAL A 270 9.90 -6.14 -10.14
C VAL A 270 8.71 -7.07 -9.97
N MET A 271 8.31 -7.40 -8.72
CA MET A 271 7.24 -8.38 -8.49
C MET A 271 5.84 -7.77 -8.58
N TYR A 272 5.67 -6.52 -8.14
CA TYR A 272 4.36 -5.93 -7.89
C TYR A 272 4.10 -4.60 -8.63
N PHE A 273 5.08 -4.01 -9.30
CA PHE A 273 4.83 -2.82 -10.11
C PHE A 273 4.54 -3.20 -11.57
N ASP A 274 3.48 -3.98 -11.74
CA ASP A 274 3.00 -4.56 -12.99
C ASP A 274 1.55 -4.12 -13.27
N ASP A 275 0.99 -4.52 -14.41
CA ASP A 275 -0.38 -4.18 -14.79
C ASP A 275 -1.39 -4.57 -13.67
N ASP A 276 -2.32 -3.67 -13.43
CA ASP A 276 -3.38 -3.76 -12.42
C ASP A 276 -2.93 -3.66 -10.94
N TYR A 277 -1.62 -3.58 -10.65
CA TYR A 277 -1.13 -3.39 -9.28
C TYR A 277 -1.06 -1.92 -8.88
N SER A 278 -1.28 -1.67 -7.58
CA SER A 278 -1.00 -0.40 -6.91
C SER A 278 0.03 -0.63 -5.81
N LEU A 279 1.23 -0.08 -5.97
CA LEU A 279 2.33 -0.18 -5.00
C LEU A 279 2.39 1.11 -4.17
N LEU A 280 2.14 1.00 -2.87
CA LEU A 280 2.16 2.10 -1.93
C LEU A 280 3.37 1.94 -1.00
N LEU A 281 4.30 2.88 -1.05
CA LEU A 281 5.56 2.84 -0.30
C LEU A 281 5.65 4.04 0.65
N ASP A 282 5.75 3.75 1.94
CA ASP A 282 5.94 4.77 2.98
C ASP A 282 7.42 4.84 3.37
N GLU A 283 8.08 5.95 3.06
CA GLU A 283 9.50 6.23 3.31
C GLU A 283 10.47 5.11 2.83
N PRO A 284 10.37 4.66 1.57
CA PRO A 284 11.16 3.54 1.06
C PRO A 284 12.66 3.87 0.93
N ASP A 285 13.01 5.14 0.88
CA ASP A 285 14.37 5.67 0.69
C ASP A 285 15.20 5.74 1.98
N ASN A 286 14.60 5.42 3.13
CA ASN A 286 15.35 5.32 4.37
C ASN A 286 16.43 4.22 4.26
N PHE A 287 17.64 4.53 4.74
CA PHE A 287 18.82 3.64 4.75
C PHE A 287 19.52 3.42 3.40
N ILE A 288 19.09 4.08 2.32
CA ILE A 288 19.72 3.99 1.00
C ILE A 288 20.58 5.23 0.74
N SER A 289 21.67 5.05 -0.01
CA SER A 289 22.55 6.16 -0.39
C SER A 289 21.96 7.03 -1.49
N LEU A 290 22.35 8.30 -1.55
CA LEU A 290 21.88 9.26 -2.57
C LEU A 290 21.95 8.75 -4.02
N PRO A 291 23.06 8.14 -4.50
CA PRO A 291 23.13 7.64 -5.86
C PRO A 291 22.14 6.49 -6.14
N GLU A 292 21.95 5.61 -5.16
CA GLU A 292 21.06 4.44 -5.28
C GLU A 292 19.59 4.86 -5.30
N VAL A 293 19.21 5.89 -4.53
CA VAL A 293 17.86 6.47 -4.59
C VAL A 293 17.56 7.03 -5.98
N GLY A 294 18.51 7.73 -6.61
CA GLY A 294 18.33 8.24 -7.97
C GLY A 294 18.09 7.13 -8.99
N GLN A 295 18.81 6.00 -8.89
CA GLN A 295 18.61 4.83 -9.75
C GLN A 295 17.24 4.18 -9.52
N LEU A 296 16.81 4.04 -8.27
CA LEU A 296 15.50 3.49 -7.92
C LEU A 296 14.35 4.35 -8.48
N VAL A 297 14.45 5.67 -8.34
CA VAL A 297 13.45 6.63 -8.85
C VAL A 297 13.31 6.52 -10.36
N GLN A 298 14.45 6.47 -11.09
CA GLN A 298 14.44 6.27 -12.53
C GLN A 298 13.84 4.91 -12.91
N PHE A 299 14.18 3.86 -12.19
CA PHE A 299 13.66 2.50 -12.41
C PHE A 299 12.13 2.42 -12.23
N ILE A 300 11.58 3.11 -11.23
CA ILE A 300 10.12 3.24 -11.03
C ILE A 300 9.51 4.02 -12.20
N GLN A 301 10.11 5.15 -12.62
CA GLN A 301 9.61 5.97 -13.71
C GLN A 301 9.57 5.22 -15.03
N ASP A 302 10.61 4.48 -15.37
CA ASP A 302 10.73 3.73 -16.63
C ASP A 302 9.70 2.59 -16.72
N ARG A 303 9.22 2.07 -15.58
CA ARG A 303 8.20 1.03 -15.51
C ARG A 303 6.77 1.57 -15.37
N ALA A 304 6.63 2.86 -15.16
CA ALA A 304 5.31 3.45 -15.01
C ALA A 304 4.52 3.39 -16.32
N THR A 305 3.29 2.92 -16.23
CA THR A 305 2.33 2.84 -17.34
C THR A 305 1.00 3.45 -16.91
N ASN A 306 0.01 3.44 -17.80
CA ASN A 306 -1.36 3.80 -17.42
C ASN A 306 -2.15 2.66 -16.78
N LYS A 307 -1.51 1.51 -16.51
CA LYS A 307 -2.15 0.31 -15.94
C LYS A 307 -1.55 -0.11 -14.61
N ASN A 308 -0.45 0.48 -14.20
CA ASN A 308 0.12 0.29 -12.88
C ASN A 308 0.17 1.61 -12.10
N GLN A 309 0.37 1.54 -10.79
CA GLN A 309 0.31 2.70 -9.93
C GLN A 309 1.34 2.63 -8.82
N CYS A 310 2.02 3.76 -8.57
CA CYS A 310 2.91 3.92 -7.44
C CYS A 310 2.50 5.14 -6.61
N VAL A 311 2.35 4.97 -5.30
CA VAL A 311 2.13 6.05 -4.34
C VAL A 311 3.27 6.05 -3.36
N LEU A 312 4.00 7.15 -3.29
CA LEU A 312 5.22 7.31 -2.50
C LEU A 312 5.01 8.35 -1.39
N ILE A 313 5.55 8.08 -0.23
CA ILE A 313 5.90 9.10 0.77
C ILE A 313 7.42 9.10 0.87
N SER A 314 8.05 10.26 0.70
CA SER A 314 9.49 10.41 0.81
C SER A 314 9.85 11.81 1.31
N HIS A 315 10.92 11.87 2.09
CA HIS A 315 11.57 13.12 2.50
C HIS A 315 12.92 13.34 1.81
N HIS A 316 13.30 12.43 0.92
CA HIS A 316 14.58 12.46 0.23
C HIS A 316 14.59 13.49 -0.91
N PRO A 317 15.57 14.42 -0.95
CA PRO A 317 15.62 15.48 -1.98
C PRO A 317 15.50 14.94 -3.40
N SER A 318 16.24 13.89 -3.76
CA SER A 318 16.21 13.32 -5.12
C SER A 318 14.82 12.80 -5.52
N VAL A 319 14.06 12.19 -4.60
CA VAL A 319 12.69 11.73 -4.86
C VAL A 319 11.75 12.91 -5.04
N ILE A 320 11.88 13.92 -4.16
CA ILE A 320 11.07 15.13 -4.19
C ILE A 320 11.30 15.89 -5.49
N ASP A 321 12.55 16.22 -5.83
CA ASP A 321 12.87 17.02 -7.00
C ASP A 321 12.53 16.32 -8.31
N PHE A 322 12.52 14.99 -8.31
CA PHE A 322 12.16 14.20 -9.49
C PHE A 322 10.63 14.11 -9.69
N PHE A 323 9.89 13.72 -8.66
CA PHE A 323 8.45 13.45 -8.80
C PHE A 323 7.54 14.63 -8.46
N ALA A 324 7.92 15.54 -7.54
CA ALA A 324 7.03 16.60 -7.09
C ALA A 324 6.52 17.53 -8.21
N PRO A 325 7.32 17.88 -9.24
CA PRO A 325 6.86 18.78 -10.31
C PRO A 325 5.60 18.32 -11.03
N SER A 326 5.48 17.00 -11.25
CA SER A 326 4.38 16.41 -12.05
C SER A 326 3.42 15.54 -11.24
N ASN A 327 3.87 15.04 -10.10
CA ASN A 327 3.17 13.98 -9.36
C ASN A 327 2.99 14.29 -7.88
N GLY A 328 3.39 15.49 -7.42
CA GLY A 328 3.29 15.91 -6.03
C GLY A 328 1.86 16.19 -5.60
N ILE A 329 1.41 15.54 -4.53
CA ILE A 329 0.16 15.84 -3.81
C ILE A 329 0.55 16.46 -2.48
N TRP A 330 0.21 17.74 -2.33
CA TRP A 330 0.62 18.54 -1.19
C TRP A 330 -0.44 18.49 -0.10
N LEU A 331 -0.05 18.02 1.10
CA LEU A 331 -0.93 17.91 2.25
C LEU A 331 -0.59 18.96 3.28
N GLU A 332 -1.61 19.63 3.79
CA GLU A 332 -1.52 20.64 4.83
C GLU A 332 -2.43 20.28 6.01
N ARG A 333 -2.02 20.69 7.19
CA ARG A 333 -2.83 20.58 8.40
C ARG A 333 -2.64 21.80 9.27
N ARG A 334 -3.63 22.69 9.32
CA ARG A 334 -3.55 23.93 10.10
C ARG A 334 -4.01 23.70 11.52
N SER A 335 -3.27 24.24 12.48
CA SER A 335 -3.67 24.26 13.90
C SER A 335 -4.11 22.90 14.44
N TYR A 336 -3.45 21.80 14.02
CA TYR A 336 -3.84 20.43 14.38
C TYR A 336 -5.29 20.06 14.00
N GLY A 337 -5.90 20.78 13.07
CA GLY A 337 -7.23 20.49 12.52
C GLY A 337 -7.25 19.32 11.51
N ALA A 338 -8.16 19.40 10.54
CA ALA A 338 -8.27 18.41 9.48
C ALA A 338 -7.13 18.51 8.46
N THR A 339 -6.77 17.38 7.88
CA THR A 339 -5.86 17.29 6.72
C THR A 339 -6.58 17.81 5.49
N THR A 340 -5.91 18.64 4.70
CA THR A 340 -6.42 19.18 3.42
C THR A 340 -5.37 19.02 2.33
N ILE A 341 -5.80 19.03 1.07
CA ILE A 341 -4.91 19.10 -0.09
C ILE A 341 -4.63 20.59 -0.35
N ALA A 342 -3.35 20.93 -0.38
CA ALA A 342 -2.87 22.29 -0.64
C ALA A 342 -2.38 22.44 -2.10
N ASN A 343 -2.23 23.68 -2.54
CA ASN A 343 -1.53 23.95 -3.78
C ASN A 343 -0.03 23.73 -3.62
N PRO A 344 0.70 23.33 -4.69
CA PRO A 344 2.14 23.25 -4.64
C PRO A 344 2.74 24.62 -4.30
N PRO A 345 3.86 24.68 -3.55
CA PRO A 345 4.53 25.94 -3.27
C PRO A 345 5.02 26.58 -4.57
N LYS A 346 4.99 27.91 -4.64
CA LYS A 346 5.47 28.64 -5.83
C LYS A 346 6.97 28.57 -5.91
N SER A 347 7.48 28.15 -7.06
CA SER A 347 8.92 28.09 -7.37
C SER A 347 9.38 29.40 -8.04
N ASP A 348 9.21 30.55 -7.38
CA ASP A 348 9.50 31.86 -7.99
C ASP A 348 10.98 32.25 -7.99
N CYS A 349 11.87 31.47 -7.35
CA CYS A 349 13.27 31.86 -7.12
C CYS A 349 14.33 30.93 -7.74
N GLY A 350 13.93 30.00 -8.63
CA GLY A 350 14.86 29.01 -9.20
C GLY A 350 15.30 27.92 -8.21
N LEU A 351 14.66 27.83 -7.05
CA LEU A 351 14.88 26.79 -6.07
C LEU A 351 14.18 25.48 -6.48
N THR A 352 14.77 24.35 -6.11
CA THR A 352 14.12 23.04 -6.25
C THR A 352 13.01 22.86 -5.19
N TYR A 353 12.11 21.91 -5.40
CA TYR A 353 11.05 21.65 -4.41
C TYR A 353 11.61 21.18 -3.05
N SER A 354 12.68 20.41 -3.06
CA SER A 354 13.35 19.99 -1.82
C SER A 354 13.95 21.18 -1.04
N GLU A 355 14.53 22.15 -1.75
CA GLU A 355 15.05 23.38 -1.15
C GLU A 355 13.92 24.26 -0.57
N ILE A 356 12.81 24.40 -1.30
CA ILE A 356 11.63 25.15 -0.83
C ILE A 356 11.08 24.50 0.46
N ILE A 357 10.94 23.18 0.49
CA ILE A 357 10.48 22.43 1.67
C ILE A 357 11.44 22.64 2.85
N SER A 358 12.75 22.56 2.61
CA SER A 358 13.77 22.70 3.65
C SER A 358 13.80 24.10 4.28
N GLN A 359 13.42 25.13 3.51
CA GLN A 359 13.33 26.53 3.97
C GLN A 359 12.00 26.86 4.63
N GLY A 360 11.08 25.88 4.78
CA GLY A 360 9.77 26.10 5.39
C GLY A 360 8.74 26.75 4.45
N GLY A 361 9.03 26.82 3.16
CA GLY A 361 8.18 27.46 2.14
C GLY A 361 6.79 26.86 1.91
N MET A 362 6.38 25.88 2.72
CA MET A 362 5.00 25.39 2.80
C MET A 362 4.11 26.20 3.78
N ASN A 363 4.68 27.20 4.48
CA ASN A 363 3.98 27.96 5.55
C ASN A 363 3.45 29.32 5.10
N GLU A 364 3.67 29.76 3.86
CA GLU A 364 3.22 31.08 3.41
C GLU A 364 1.93 31.01 2.61
N ALA A 365 0.82 30.81 3.32
CA ALA A 365 -0.49 31.35 2.96
C ALA A 365 -1.15 31.83 4.25
N GLU A 366 -0.93 33.13 4.58
CA GLU A 366 -1.77 33.86 5.53
C GLU A 366 -3.24 33.89 5.09
#